data_0c76efdd212315ecc65709ae6630c9c6
#
_entry.id   0c76efdd212315ecc65709ae6630c9c6
#
_cell.length_a   1.000
_cell.length_b   1.000
_cell.length_c   1.000
_cell.angle_alpha   90.00
_cell.angle_beta   90.00
_cell.angle_gamma   90.00
#
_symmetry.space_group_name_H-M   'P 1'
#
loop_
_entity.id
_entity.type
_entity.pdbx_description
1 polymer ?
#
loop_
_entity_poly.entity_id
_entity_poly.type
_entity_poly.pdbx_seq_one_letter_code
_entity_poly.pdbx_strand_id
1 'polypeptide(L)'
;MEHEDLERMEKGIYTEGFFNLTDDNIYKSKVIKDIDTNIGQLLKTDAKFYAIHVSPSEKELLAMGNSEQEQAQAMKRYIREVFIPEYAKNFNKELSASDIKFYGKIHFDRSRSKNKQNMHCHLIVSRKDQANKKKLSPLTNHKDTKNGVIKGGFDRVNLFQQAEQGFDKLFDYNRQQSESFNYHNTMKNSSIPKQIELQEQKIYGEKKKETFQSDEKYNKIFCNLASKQDNKYPYNLQNSNDSLLSIF
;
A
#
# COMPACT_ATOMS: atom_id res chain seq x y z
N MET A 1 -24.83 0.46 12.85
CA MET A 1 -23.75 1.39 13.17
C MET A 1 -22.94 0.73 14.27
N GLU A 2 -21.62 0.78 14.20
CA GLU A 2 -20.77 0.22 15.24
C GLU A 2 -20.70 1.20 16.41
N HIS A 3 -20.37 0.72 17.62
CA HIS A 3 -20.33 1.56 18.81
C HIS A 3 -19.34 2.74 18.66
N GLU A 4 -18.19 2.45 18.07
CA GLU A 4 -17.15 3.43 17.73
C GLU A 4 -17.67 4.56 16.82
N ASP A 5 -18.47 4.21 15.79
CA ASP A 5 -19.09 5.21 14.90
C ASP A 5 -20.04 6.15 15.64
N LEU A 6 -20.83 5.62 16.58
CA LEU A 6 -21.76 6.42 17.39
C LEU A 6 -21.02 7.41 18.27
N GLU A 7 -19.97 6.95 18.97
CA GLU A 7 -19.14 7.83 19.82
C GLU A 7 -18.45 8.94 19.01
N ARG A 8 -17.96 8.62 17.80
CA ARG A 8 -17.36 9.63 16.93
C ARG A 8 -18.38 10.62 16.41
N MET A 9 -19.57 10.17 16.02
CA MET A 9 -20.67 11.04 15.57
C MET A 9 -21.15 11.97 16.68
N GLU A 10 -21.29 11.48 17.90
CA GLU A 10 -21.69 12.29 19.08
C GLU A 10 -20.68 13.41 19.36
N LYS A 11 -19.40 13.16 19.06
CA LYS A 11 -18.31 14.15 19.19
C LYS A 11 -18.15 15.04 17.95
N GLY A 12 -18.99 14.88 16.93
CA GLY A 12 -18.85 15.59 15.65
C GLY A 12 -17.60 15.20 14.85
N ILE A 13 -17.03 14.01 15.11
CA ILE A 13 -15.83 13.51 14.44
C ILE A 13 -16.24 12.69 13.22
N TYR A 14 -15.46 12.82 12.14
CA TYR A 14 -15.69 12.10 10.90
C TYR A 14 -15.70 10.58 11.10
N THR A 15 -16.68 9.93 10.49
CA THR A 15 -16.77 8.47 10.40
C THR A 15 -17.46 8.07 9.09
N GLU A 16 -17.32 6.81 8.70
CA GLU A 16 -17.91 6.28 7.47
C GLU A 16 -18.60 4.94 7.70
N GLY A 17 -19.61 4.64 6.86
CA GLY A 17 -20.23 3.33 6.80
C GLY A 17 -19.33 2.29 6.15
N PHE A 18 -19.88 1.10 5.90
CA PHE A 18 -19.20 0.12 5.07
C PHE A 18 -19.15 0.57 3.61
N PHE A 19 -18.16 0.08 2.88
CA PHE A 19 -18.05 0.29 1.44
C PHE A 19 -17.78 -1.04 0.73
N ASN A 20 -18.05 -1.08 -0.57
CA ASN A 20 -17.71 -2.19 -1.46
C ASN A 20 -17.00 -1.66 -2.72
N LEU A 21 -17.01 -2.40 -3.81
CA LEU A 21 -16.34 -1.99 -5.05
C LEU A 21 -16.91 -0.68 -5.62
N THR A 22 -18.23 -0.47 -5.53
CA THR A 22 -18.98 0.62 -6.18
C THR A 22 -19.60 1.59 -5.19
N ASP A 23 -20.07 1.10 -4.05
CA ASP A 23 -20.91 1.85 -3.13
C ASP A 23 -20.16 2.22 -1.84
N ASP A 24 -20.50 3.36 -1.28
CA ASP A 24 -20.08 3.84 0.02
C ASP A 24 -21.27 3.90 0.99
N ASN A 25 -20.97 4.06 2.27
CA ASN A 25 -21.95 4.25 3.35
C ASN A 25 -23.01 3.15 3.45
N ILE A 26 -22.59 1.90 3.21
CA ILE A 26 -23.47 0.73 3.27
C ILE A 26 -23.76 0.41 4.73
N TYR A 27 -25.05 0.14 5.02
CA TYR A 27 -25.49 -0.25 6.36
C TYR A 27 -25.03 -1.67 6.73
N LYS A 28 -24.65 -1.87 7.98
CA LYS A 28 -24.21 -3.16 8.54
C LYS A 28 -25.22 -4.30 8.27
N SER A 29 -26.51 -4.00 8.39
CA SER A 29 -27.58 -4.98 8.13
C SER A 29 -27.56 -5.51 6.71
N LYS A 30 -27.26 -4.65 5.71
CA LYS A 30 -27.08 -5.07 4.30
C LYS A 30 -25.85 -5.96 4.14
N VAL A 31 -24.73 -5.59 4.77
CA VAL A 31 -23.51 -6.42 4.73
C VAL A 31 -23.77 -7.82 5.27
N ILE A 32 -24.40 -7.93 6.43
CA ILE A 32 -24.74 -9.22 7.05
C ILE A 32 -25.63 -10.04 6.11
N LYS A 33 -26.70 -9.44 5.61
CA LYS A 33 -27.64 -10.12 4.71
C LYS A 33 -26.94 -10.63 3.44
N ASP A 34 -26.12 -9.79 2.81
CA ASP A 34 -25.45 -10.13 1.56
C ASP A 34 -24.41 -11.24 1.73
N ILE A 35 -23.68 -11.25 2.84
CA ILE A 35 -22.71 -12.30 3.17
C ILE A 35 -23.43 -13.61 3.56
N ASP A 36 -24.48 -13.51 4.37
CA ASP A 36 -25.23 -14.69 4.83
C ASP A 36 -25.99 -15.40 3.72
N THR A 37 -26.38 -14.69 2.69
CA THR A 37 -27.06 -15.27 1.51
C THR A 37 -26.10 -15.73 0.42
N ASN A 38 -24.83 -15.31 0.43
CA ASN A 38 -23.84 -15.67 -0.58
C ASN A 38 -23.09 -16.97 -0.21
N ILE A 39 -23.83 -18.04 0.02
CA ILE A 39 -23.34 -19.31 0.59
C ILE A 39 -23.55 -20.53 -0.33
N GLY A 40 -23.84 -20.32 -1.62
CA GLY A 40 -24.10 -21.41 -2.56
C GLY A 40 -23.02 -22.50 -2.51
N GLN A 41 -23.42 -23.76 -2.30
CA GLN A 41 -22.53 -24.93 -2.20
C GLN A 41 -21.50 -24.89 -1.06
N LEU A 42 -21.64 -24.00 -0.07
CA LEU A 42 -20.88 -24.09 1.17
C LEU A 42 -21.54 -25.08 2.13
N LEU A 43 -20.72 -25.85 2.82
CA LEU A 43 -21.18 -26.71 3.92
C LEU A 43 -21.52 -25.84 5.14
N LYS A 44 -22.36 -26.34 6.05
CA LYS A 44 -22.71 -25.65 7.30
C LYS A 44 -21.49 -25.33 8.17
N THR A 45 -20.42 -26.15 8.05
CA THR A 45 -19.15 -26.01 8.75
C THR A 45 -18.16 -25.07 8.04
N ASP A 46 -18.45 -24.68 6.81
CA ASP A 46 -17.57 -23.79 6.04
C ASP A 46 -17.70 -22.35 6.54
N ALA A 47 -16.59 -21.64 6.66
CA ALA A 47 -16.61 -20.20 6.86
C ALA A 47 -17.32 -19.50 5.68
N LYS A 48 -18.17 -18.51 5.96
CA LYS A 48 -18.87 -17.75 4.94
C LYS A 48 -17.98 -16.66 4.32
N PHE A 49 -17.03 -16.15 5.07
CA PHE A 49 -16.12 -15.08 4.66
C PHE A 49 -14.73 -15.25 5.30
N TYR A 50 -13.80 -14.48 4.80
CA TYR A 50 -12.48 -14.24 5.40
C TYR A 50 -12.35 -12.78 5.80
N ALA A 51 -11.76 -12.54 6.97
CA ALA A 51 -11.38 -11.21 7.41
C ALA A 51 -9.95 -10.92 6.96
N ILE A 52 -9.75 -9.75 6.32
CA ILE A 52 -8.45 -9.27 5.92
C ILE A 52 -8.25 -7.89 6.54
N HIS A 53 -7.07 -7.67 7.12
CA HIS A 53 -6.72 -6.39 7.72
C HIS A 53 -5.72 -5.67 6.83
N VAL A 54 -6.05 -4.45 6.44
CA VAL A 54 -5.17 -3.53 5.73
C VAL A 54 -4.78 -2.42 6.69
N SER A 55 -3.51 -2.40 7.08
CA SER A 55 -2.98 -1.50 8.11
C SER A 55 -1.73 -0.80 7.59
N PRO A 56 -1.86 0.35 6.95
CA PRO A 56 -0.71 1.14 6.55
C PRO A 56 0.13 1.57 7.75
N SER A 57 1.41 1.79 7.53
CA SER A 57 2.30 2.46 8.47
C SER A 57 1.97 3.95 8.57
N GLU A 58 2.47 4.62 9.59
CA GLU A 58 2.29 6.07 9.75
C GLU A 58 2.80 6.87 8.53
N LYS A 59 3.93 6.47 7.95
CA LYS A 59 4.48 7.09 6.75
C LYS A 59 3.60 6.87 5.51
N GLU A 60 3.05 5.69 5.37
CA GLU A 60 2.11 5.37 4.29
C GLU A 60 0.80 6.16 4.45
N LEU A 61 0.29 6.31 5.67
CA LEU A 61 -0.88 7.16 5.94
C LEU A 61 -0.63 8.62 5.57
N LEU A 62 0.55 9.17 5.87
CA LEU A 62 0.94 10.52 5.45
C LEU A 62 1.01 10.66 3.94
N ALA A 63 1.45 9.64 3.21
CA ALA A 63 1.43 9.63 1.75
C ALA A 63 0.01 9.56 1.16
N MET A 64 -0.94 9.01 1.91
CA MET A 64 -2.35 8.91 1.51
C MET A 64 -3.12 10.23 1.66
N GLY A 65 -2.70 11.14 2.55
CA GLY A 65 -3.34 12.44 2.76
C GLY A 65 -3.01 13.07 4.10
N ASN A 66 -3.39 14.33 4.25
CA ASN A 66 -3.09 15.14 5.43
C ASN A 66 -4.23 15.17 6.47
N SER A 67 -5.40 14.65 6.12
CA SER A 67 -6.57 14.56 6.99
C SER A 67 -7.12 13.14 7.04
N GLU A 68 -7.85 12.81 8.11
CA GLU A 68 -8.53 11.51 8.23
C GLU A 68 -9.47 11.24 7.07
N GLN A 69 -10.13 12.27 6.56
CA GLN A 69 -11.04 12.14 5.42
C GLN A 69 -10.31 11.83 4.12
N GLU A 70 -9.21 12.54 3.83
CA GLU A 70 -8.36 12.26 2.66
C GLU A 70 -7.77 10.85 2.74
N GLN A 71 -7.24 10.46 3.90
CA GLN A 71 -6.68 9.14 4.13
C GLN A 71 -7.73 8.03 3.97
N ALA A 72 -8.96 8.25 4.44
CA ALA A 72 -10.06 7.31 4.27
C ALA A 72 -10.45 7.14 2.80
N GLN A 73 -10.56 8.22 2.04
CA GLN A 73 -10.85 8.15 0.61
C GLN A 73 -9.70 7.47 -0.16
N ALA A 74 -8.45 7.80 0.17
CA ALA A 74 -7.27 7.16 -0.41
C ALA A 74 -7.21 5.67 -0.09
N MET A 75 -7.57 5.26 1.14
CA MET A 75 -7.68 3.85 1.53
C MET A 75 -8.71 3.10 0.70
N LYS A 76 -9.91 3.66 0.51
CA LYS A 76 -10.94 3.06 -0.34
C LYS A 76 -10.45 2.93 -1.78
N ARG A 77 -9.82 3.98 -2.31
CA ARG A 77 -9.24 3.98 -3.65
C ARG A 77 -8.20 2.87 -3.79
N TYR A 78 -7.26 2.75 -2.86
CA TYR A 78 -6.26 1.69 -2.85
C TYR A 78 -6.89 0.29 -2.82
N ILE A 79 -7.90 0.07 -1.99
CA ILE A 79 -8.58 -1.22 -1.89
C ILE A 79 -9.28 -1.57 -3.21
N ARG A 80 -9.97 -0.60 -3.83
CA ARG A 80 -10.71 -0.79 -5.07
C ARG A 80 -9.83 -0.96 -6.30
N GLU A 81 -8.78 -0.14 -6.42
CA GLU A 81 -7.96 -0.07 -7.63
C GLU A 81 -6.75 -1.02 -7.60
N VAL A 82 -6.26 -1.39 -6.40
CA VAL A 82 -5.05 -2.21 -6.23
C VAL A 82 -5.36 -3.53 -5.52
N PHE A 83 -5.77 -3.47 -4.25
CA PHE A 83 -5.79 -4.65 -3.40
C PHE A 83 -6.78 -5.72 -3.89
N ILE A 84 -8.01 -5.37 -4.17
CA ILE A 84 -9.05 -6.32 -4.63
C ILE A 84 -8.74 -6.88 -6.03
N PRO A 85 -8.30 -6.09 -7.03
CA PRO A 85 -7.82 -6.64 -8.30
C PRO A 85 -6.67 -7.65 -8.14
N GLU A 86 -5.66 -7.35 -7.33
CA GLU A 86 -4.56 -8.27 -7.09
C GLU A 86 -5.00 -9.51 -6.30
N TYR A 87 -5.91 -9.35 -5.34
CA TYR A 87 -6.53 -10.47 -4.64
C TYR A 87 -7.28 -11.41 -5.60
N ALA A 88 -8.04 -10.86 -6.54
CA ALA A 88 -8.77 -11.65 -7.56
C ALA A 88 -7.82 -12.45 -8.45
N LYS A 89 -6.76 -11.82 -8.97
CA LYS A 89 -5.75 -12.46 -9.84
C LYS A 89 -5.06 -13.64 -9.16
N ASN A 90 -4.86 -13.58 -7.84
CA ASN A 90 -4.16 -14.63 -7.10
C ASN A 90 -4.91 -15.96 -6.99
N PHE A 91 -6.19 -16.01 -7.35
CA PHE A 91 -6.93 -17.29 -7.38
C PHE A 91 -6.66 -18.14 -8.62
N ASN A 92 -5.93 -17.64 -9.60
CA ASN A 92 -5.64 -18.34 -10.85
C ASN A 92 -6.90 -18.93 -11.54
N LYS A 93 -8.00 -18.17 -11.51
CA LYS A 93 -9.32 -18.56 -12.00
C LYS A 93 -9.92 -17.55 -12.98
N GLU A 94 -9.08 -16.70 -13.57
CA GLU A 94 -9.52 -15.61 -14.45
C GLU A 94 -10.60 -14.72 -13.80
N LEU A 95 -10.36 -14.35 -12.53
CA LEU A 95 -11.25 -13.47 -11.78
C LEU A 95 -10.79 -12.02 -11.89
N SER A 96 -11.77 -11.14 -11.94
CA SER A 96 -11.61 -9.69 -11.86
C SER A 96 -12.07 -9.15 -10.49
N ALA A 97 -11.83 -7.88 -10.22
CA ALA A 97 -12.33 -7.23 -9.01
C ALA A 97 -13.85 -7.33 -8.86
N SER A 98 -14.59 -7.28 -9.98
CA SER A 98 -16.06 -7.40 -9.99
C SER A 98 -16.59 -8.78 -9.60
N ASP A 99 -15.75 -9.81 -9.65
CA ASP A 99 -16.10 -11.16 -9.20
C ASP A 99 -15.96 -11.34 -7.68
N ILE A 100 -15.27 -10.42 -7.00
CA ILE A 100 -15.01 -10.50 -5.56
C ILE A 100 -16.11 -9.77 -4.80
N LYS A 101 -16.88 -10.49 -4.00
CA LYS A 101 -17.83 -9.90 -3.06
C LYS A 101 -17.11 -9.55 -1.76
N PHE A 102 -16.99 -8.27 -1.48
CA PHE A 102 -16.34 -7.77 -0.26
C PHE A 102 -17.04 -6.55 0.31
N TYR A 103 -16.82 -6.31 1.58
CA TYR A 103 -17.17 -5.09 2.30
C TYR A 103 -16.00 -4.64 3.14
N GLY A 104 -15.64 -3.37 3.05
CA GLY A 104 -14.61 -2.74 3.85
C GLY A 104 -15.22 -1.82 4.91
N LYS A 105 -14.58 -1.76 6.08
CA LYS A 105 -14.87 -0.79 7.13
C LYS A 105 -13.58 -0.14 7.56
N ILE A 106 -13.54 1.19 7.51
CA ILE A 106 -12.39 1.97 7.98
C ILE A 106 -12.58 2.26 9.47
N HIS A 107 -11.54 2.02 10.24
CA HIS A 107 -11.42 2.36 11.64
C HIS A 107 -10.32 3.41 11.78
N PHE A 108 -10.61 4.48 12.52
CA PHE A 108 -9.72 5.62 12.68
C PHE A 108 -8.83 5.49 13.92
N ASP A 109 -9.30 4.75 14.94
CA ASP A 109 -8.64 4.58 16.21
C ASP A 109 -8.30 3.10 16.50
N ARG A 110 -7.19 2.86 17.19
CA ARG A 110 -6.92 1.60 17.86
C ARG A 110 -6.93 1.82 19.35
N SER A 111 -7.85 1.20 20.06
CA SER A 111 -8.07 1.34 21.50
C SER A 111 -6.85 1.01 22.39
N ARG A 112 -5.78 0.43 21.84
CA ARG A 112 -4.58 -0.02 22.56
C ARG A 112 -3.30 0.74 22.22
N SER A 113 -3.32 1.69 21.32
CA SER A 113 -2.14 2.44 20.89
C SER A 113 -2.25 3.91 21.28
N LYS A 114 -1.19 4.46 21.86
CA LYS A 114 -1.07 5.90 22.13
C LYS A 114 -0.66 6.71 20.90
N ASN A 115 -0.45 6.05 19.76
CA ASN A 115 -0.04 6.69 18.52
C ASN A 115 -1.24 7.34 17.84
N LYS A 116 -1.06 8.57 17.38
CA LYS A 116 -2.14 9.44 16.86
C LYS A 116 -2.65 9.07 15.47
N GLN A 117 -1.95 8.21 14.71
CA GLN A 117 -2.35 7.80 13.36
C GLN A 117 -2.38 6.27 13.28
N ASN A 118 -3.56 5.70 13.46
CA ASN A 118 -3.77 4.26 13.47
C ASN A 118 -4.91 3.82 12.56
N MET A 119 -5.22 4.61 11.55
CA MET A 119 -6.24 4.24 10.58
C MET A 119 -5.91 2.89 9.93
N HIS A 120 -6.91 2.04 9.85
CA HIS A 120 -6.82 0.73 9.21
C HIS A 120 -8.17 0.33 8.64
N CYS A 121 -8.17 -0.63 7.74
CA CYS A 121 -9.39 -1.14 7.16
C CYS A 121 -9.55 -2.64 7.44
N HIS A 122 -10.73 -3.03 7.88
CA HIS A 122 -11.15 -4.42 7.93
C HIS A 122 -11.98 -4.75 6.69
N LEU A 123 -11.56 -5.77 5.96
CA LEU A 123 -12.29 -6.31 4.82
C LEU A 123 -12.96 -7.62 5.21
N ILE A 124 -14.25 -7.72 4.92
CA ILE A 124 -15.02 -8.95 4.96
C ILE A 124 -15.12 -9.42 3.50
N VAL A 125 -14.39 -10.47 3.15
CA VAL A 125 -14.37 -11.01 1.78
C VAL A 125 -15.12 -12.32 1.76
N SER A 126 -16.19 -12.40 0.97
CA SER A 126 -17.00 -13.60 0.85
C SER A 126 -16.17 -14.79 0.35
N ARG A 127 -16.47 -15.97 0.87
CA ARG A 127 -15.90 -17.22 0.36
C ARG A 127 -16.45 -17.63 -0.99
N LYS A 128 -17.48 -16.96 -1.47
CA LYS A 128 -18.07 -17.16 -2.80
C LYS A 128 -17.88 -15.91 -3.65
N ASP A 129 -17.74 -16.12 -4.94
CA ASP A 129 -17.72 -15.02 -5.90
C ASP A 129 -19.04 -14.22 -5.89
N GLN A 130 -19.06 -13.10 -6.58
CA GLN A 130 -20.23 -12.22 -6.67
C GLN A 130 -21.46 -12.96 -7.25
N ALA A 131 -21.24 -13.90 -8.19
CA ALA A 131 -22.29 -14.70 -8.80
C ALA A 131 -22.75 -15.90 -7.93
N ASN A 132 -22.16 -16.08 -6.73
CA ASN A 132 -22.44 -17.18 -5.81
C ASN A 132 -22.20 -18.60 -6.42
N LYS A 133 -21.28 -18.71 -7.38
CA LYS A 133 -20.97 -19.95 -8.11
C LYS A 133 -19.61 -20.53 -7.72
N LYS A 134 -18.54 -19.72 -7.76
CA LYS A 134 -17.17 -20.20 -7.52
C LYS A 134 -16.83 -20.10 -6.03
N LYS A 135 -16.24 -21.16 -5.45
CA LYS A 135 -15.69 -21.13 -4.09
C LYS A 135 -14.29 -20.52 -4.12
N LEU A 136 -14.08 -19.49 -3.28
CA LEU A 136 -12.84 -18.77 -3.14
C LEU A 136 -12.23 -19.06 -1.76
N SER A 137 -11.00 -19.57 -1.72
CA SER A 137 -10.34 -19.91 -0.46
C SER A 137 -8.85 -19.59 -0.53
N PRO A 138 -8.41 -18.49 0.09
CA PRO A 138 -6.99 -18.15 0.14
C PRO A 138 -6.19 -19.02 1.12
N LEU A 139 -6.86 -19.86 1.91
CA LEU A 139 -6.22 -20.70 2.94
C LEU A 139 -5.92 -22.14 2.50
N THR A 140 -6.72 -22.68 1.60
CA THR A 140 -6.71 -24.13 1.27
C THR A 140 -5.94 -24.47 0.01
N ASN A 141 -5.61 -23.49 -0.81
CA ASN A 141 -4.88 -23.72 -2.06
C ASN A 141 -3.44 -23.23 -1.87
N HIS A 142 -2.64 -23.98 -1.14
CA HIS A 142 -1.20 -23.70 -1.12
C HIS A 142 -0.61 -24.07 -2.46
N LYS A 143 0.20 -23.16 -3.03
CA LYS A 143 1.03 -23.44 -4.19
C LYS A 143 1.91 -24.63 -3.88
N ASP A 144 1.91 -25.64 -4.78
CA ASP A 144 2.78 -26.80 -4.71
C ASP A 144 2.67 -27.71 -3.48
N THR A 145 1.50 -27.92 -2.91
CA THR A 145 1.31 -29.02 -1.95
C THR A 145 1.42 -30.36 -2.66
N LYS A 146 2.29 -31.25 -2.15
CA LYS A 146 2.59 -32.59 -2.72
C LYS A 146 1.35 -33.47 -2.99
N ASN A 147 0.21 -33.18 -2.34
CA ASN A 147 -1.01 -33.97 -2.38
C ASN A 147 -2.20 -33.23 -3.01
N GLY A 148 -2.00 -32.04 -3.61
CA GLY A 148 -3.09 -31.26 -4.20
C GLY A 148 -3.28 -31.52 -5.68
N VAL A 149 -4.50 -31.87 -6.08
CA VAL A 149 -4.90 -32.01 -7.49
C VAL A 149 -4.87 -30.67 -8.25
N ILE A 150 -4.73 -29.56 -7.52
CA ILE A 150 -4.76 -28.20 -8.09
C ILE A 150 -3.34 -27.63 -8.10
N LYS A 151 -2.70 -27.64 -9.27
CA LYS A 151 -1.50 -26.88 -9.53
C LYS A 151 -1.85 -25.38 -9.56
N GLY A 152 -1.21 -24.57 -8.74
CA GLY A 152 -1.40 -23.12 -8.73
C GLY A 152 -2.49 -22.65 -7.77
N GLY A 153 -2.27 -22.79 -6.48
CA GLY A 153 -3.12 -22.22 -5.45
C GLY A 153 -2.83 -20.73 -5.20
N PHE A 154 -3.60 -20.14 -4.28
CA PHE A 154 -3.45 -18.73 -3.88
C PHE A 154 -2.04 -18.43 -3.34
N ASP A 155 -1.31 -17.51 -3.99
CA ASP A 155 0.04 -17.12 -3.60
C ASP A 155 0.00 -15.85 -2.73
N ARG A 156 0.14 -16.03 -1.41
CA ARG A 156 0.13 -14.92 -0.45
C ARG A 156 1.34 -14.02 -0.58
N VAL A 157 2.51 -14.58 -0.88
CA VAL A 157 3.74 -13.80 -1.03
C VAL A 157 3.59 -12.88 -2.22
N ASN A 158 3.13 -13.41 -3.35
CA ASN A 158 2.85 -12.60 -4.53
C ASN A 158 1.79 -11.53 -4.24
N LEU A 159 0.69 -11.86 -3.54
CA LEU A 159 -0.33 -10.86 -3.18
C LEU A 159 0.29 -9.68 -2.41
N PHE A 160 1.08 -9.97 -1.38
CA PHE A 160 1.67 -8.91 -0.56
C PHE A 160 2.66 -8.05 -1.35
N GLN A 161 3.47 -8.67 -2.22
CA GLN A 161 4.40 -7.94 -3.09
C GLN A 161 3.65 -7.05 -4.10
N GLN A 162 2.62 -7.56 -4.75
CA GLN A 162 1.84 -6.79 -5.72
C GLN A 162 1.02 -5.68 -5.05
N ALA A 163 0.47 -5.95 -3.87
CA ALA A 163 -0.25 -4.95 -3.08
C ALA A 163 0.68 -3.79 -2.66
N GLU A 164 1.90 -4.11 -2.21
CA GLU A 164 2.93 -3.11 -1.87
C GLU A 164 3.35 -2.29 -3.09
N GLN A 165 3.71 -2.94 -4.19
CA GLN A 165 4.10 -2.25 -5.42
C GLN A 165 2.98 -1.38 -5.99
N GLY A 166 1.74 -1.86 -5.92
CA GLY A 166 0.58 -1.11 -6.34
C GLY A 166 0.30 0.11 -5.44
N PHE A 167 0.55 0.00 -4.13
CA PHE A 167 0.51 1.13 -3.21
C PHE A 167 1.55 2.19 -3.59
N ASP A 168 2.79 1.78 -3.76
CA ASP A 168 3.90 2.67 -4.09
C ASP A 168 3.64 3.42 -5.40
N LYS A 169 3.11 2.72 -6.41
CA LYS A 169 2.74 3.33 -7.68
C LYS A 169 1.54 4.28 -7.57
N LEU A 170 0.52 3.93 -6.76
CA LEU A 170 -0.72 4.72 -6.65
C LEU A 170 -0.49 6.06 -5.94
N PHE A 171 0.41 6.07 -4.94
CA PHE A 171 0.69 7.24 -4.09
C PHE A 171 2.05 7.88 -4.34
N ASP A 172 2.79 7.44 -5.38
CA ASP A 172 4.17 7.86 -5.65
C ASP A 172 5.07 7.74 -4.40
N TYR A 173 4.89 6.62 -3.68
CA TYR A 173 5.57 6.39 -2.40
C TYR A 173 6.95 5.80 -2.61
N ASN A 174 7.99 6.54 -2.20
CA ASN A 174 9.38 6.10 -2.29
C ASN A 174 9.74 5.21 -1.09
N ARG A 175 9.36 3.94 -1.17
CA ARG A 175 9.58 2.94 -0.12
C ARG A 175 11.07 2.69 0.10
N GLN A 176 11.49 2.77 1.35
CA GLN A 176 12.83 2.35 1.74
C GLN A 176 12.93 0.82 1.70
N GLN A 177 14.11 0.29 1.31
CA GLN A 177 14.32 -1.17 1.26
C GLN A 177 13.95 -1.87 2.58
N SER A 178 14.27 -1.26 3.72
CA SER A 178 13.96 -1.77 5.05
C SER A 178 12.47 -1.77 5.41
N GLU A 179 11.63 -1.08 4.67
CA GLU A 179 10.17 -1.03 4.86
C GLU A 179 9.46 -2.04 3.95
N SER A 180 10.16 -2.64 2.99
CA SER A 180 9.56 -3.53 2.00
C SER A 180 9.17 -4.88 2.61
N PHE A 181 8.07 -5.44 2.09
CA PHE A 181 7.63 -6.80 2.43
C PHE A 181 8.72 -7.83 2.15
N ASN A 182 9.42 -7.69 1.03
CA ASN A 182 10.50 -8.62 0.66
C ASN A 182 11.64 -8.61 1.68
N TYR A 183 12.04 -7.43 2.17
CA TYR A 183 13.05 -7.31 3.21
C TYR A 183 12.62 -8.05 4.48
N HIS A 184 11.43 -7.75 5.00
CA HIS A 184 10.92 -8.37 6.21
C HIS A 184 10.70 -9.88 6.07
N ASN A 185 10.19 -10.33 4.93
CA ASN A 185 9.98 -11.73 4.65
C ASN A 185 11.30 -12.51 4.56
N THR A 186 12.33 -11.94 3.92
CA THR A 186 13.67 -12.52 3.84
C THR A 186 14.33 -12.56 5.19
N MET A 187 14.28 -11.47 5.97
CA MET A 187 14.84 -11.42 7.32
C MET A 187 14.20 -12.43 8.27
N LYS A 188 12.92 -12.75 8.08
CA LYS A 188 12.21 -13.71 8.93
C LYS A 188 12.41 -15.17 8.51
N ASN A 189 12.45 -15.46 7.22
CA ASN A 189 12.23 -16.80 6.69
C ASN A 189 13.44 -17.37 5.91
N SER A 190 14.51 -16.58 5.67
CA SER A 190 15.65 -17.04 4.90
C SER A 190 16.82 -17.47 5.77
N SER A 191 17.80 -18.15 5.14
CA SER A 191 19.05 -18.55 5.81
C SER A 191 19.89 -17.34 6.23
N ILE A 192 20.71 -17.52 7.26
CA ILE A 192 21.60 -16.47 7.81
C ILE A 192 22.47 -15.79 6.73
N PRO A 193 23.12 -16.52 5.80
CA PRO A 193 23.92 -15.85 4.76
C PRO A 193 23.09 -14.86 3.91
N LYS A 194 21.85 -15.23 3.57
CA LYS A 194 20.97 -14.36 2.76
C LYS A 194 20.47 -13.15 3.56
N GLN A 195 20.29 -13.29 4.88
CA GLN A 195 19.96 -12.16 5.76
C GLN A 195 21.13 -11.18 5.84
N ILE A 196 22.36 -11.67 5.95
CA ILE A 196 23.59 -10.85 6.00
C ILE A 196 23.74 -10.08 4.68
N GLU A 197 23.64 -10.77 3.54
CA GLU A 197 23.72 -10.13 2.21
C GLU A 197 22.71 -8.96 2.08
N LEU A 198 21.48 -9.17 2.55
CA LEU A 198 20.43 -8.14 2.48
C LEU A 198 20.73 -6.95 3.41
N GLN A 199 21.31 -7.20 4.59
CA GLN A 199 21.75 -6.14 5.50
C GLN A 199 22.91 -5.34 4.92
N GLU A 200 23.89 -5.98 4.28
CA GLU A 200 25.00 -5.31 3.62
C GLU A 200 24.51 -4.42 2.46
N GLN A 201 23.56 -4.90 1.66
CA GLN A 201 22.94 -4.10 0.59
C GLN A 201 22.23 -2.87 1.16
N LYS A 202 21.53 -2.99 2.30
CA LYS A 202 20.89 -1.87 2.99
C LYS A 202 21.92 -0.82 3.43
N ILE A 203 22.98 -1.25 4.12
CA ILE A 203 24.05 -0.36 4.60
C ILE A 203 24.73 0.37 3.42
N TYR A 204 25.02 -0.35 2.34
CA TYR A 204 25.60 0.24 1.14
C TYR A 204 24.68 1.29 0.50
N GLY A 205 23.39 0.99 0.40
CA GLY A 205 22.39 1.93 -0.12
C GLY A 205 22.23 3.20 0.73
N GLU A 206 22.27 3.06 2.05
CA GLU A 206 22.22 4.20 2.99
C GLU A 206 23.46 5.08 2.86
N LYS A 207 24.66 4.50 2.84
CA LYS A 207 25.93 5.25 2.65
C LYS A 207 25.96 6.01 1.31
N LYS A 208 25.44 5.40 0.24
CA LYS A 208 25.38 6.07 -1.07
C LYS A 208 24.41 7.27 -1.06
N LYS A 209 23.31 7.19 -0.32
CA LYS A 209 22.38 8.33 -0.15
C LYS A 209 22.98 9.47 0.66
N GLU A 210 23.72 9.17 1.73
CA GLU A 210 24.39 10.17 2.55
C GLU A 210 25.48 10.93 1.77
N THR A 211 26.27 10.22 0.94
CA THR A 211 27.27 10.86 0.05
C THR A 211 26.59 11.75 -0.97
N PHE A 212 25.50 11.31 -1.59
CA PHE A 212 24.78 12.11 -2.60
C PHE A 212 24.18 13.39 -1.98
N GLN A 213 23.59 13.29 -0.79
CA GLN A 213 23.05 14.46 -0.07
C GLN A 213 24.13 15.44 0.38
N SER A 214 25.33 14.94 0.76
CA SER A 214 26.48 15.80 1.06
C SER A 214 26.92 16.55 -0.18
N ASP A 215 27.06 15.88 -1.32
CA ASP A 215 27.49 16.47 -2.59
C ASP A 215 26.48 17.53 -3.11
N GLU A 216 25.18 17.27 -3.01
CA GLU A 216 24.15 18.29 -3.33
C GLU A 216 24.25 19.51 -2.42
N LYS A 217 24.50 19.31 -1.12
CA LYS A 217 24.65 20.39 -0.16
C LYS A 217 25.91 21.22 -0.46
N TYR A 218 27.03 20.57 -0.80
CA TYR A 218 28.26 21.24 -1.22
C TYR A 218 28.06 22.02 -2.52
N ASN A 219 27.43 21.43 -3.54
CA ASN A 219 27.12 22.11 -4.78
C ASN A 219 26.23 23.33 -4.58
N LYS A 220 25.21 23.24 -3.71
CA LYS A 220 24.31 24.36 -3.40
C LYS A 220 25.05 25.50 -2.67
N ILE A 221 25.98 25.18 -1.77
CA ILE A 221 26.81 26.15 -1.09
C ILE A 221 27.78 26.81 -2.09
N PHE A 222 28.38 26.05 -2.99
CA PHE A 222 29.30 26.54 -4.00
C PHE A 222 28.62 27.49 -5.01
N CYS A 223 27.43 27.14 -5.50
CA CYS A 223 26.61 28.01 -6.35
C CYS A 223 26.21 29.32 -5.63
N ASN A 224 25.88 29.26 -4.35
CA ASN A 224 25.55 30.45 -3.55
C ASN A 224 26.77 31.34 -3.25
N LEU A 225 27.98 30.79 -3.19
CA LEU A 225 29.22 31.55 -3.04
C LEU A 225 29.65 32.20 -4.35
N ALA A 226 29.52 31.46 -5.47
CA ALA A 226 29.83 31.99 -6.80
C ALA A 226 28.92 33.16 -7.17
N SER A 227 27.62 33.06 -6.90
CA SER A 227 26.65 34.18 -7.17
C SER A 227 26.85 35.41 -6.29
N LYS A 228 27.57 35.28 -5.16
CA LYS A 228 27.95 36.42 -4.29
C LYS A 228 29.25 37.12 -4.73
N GLN A 229 30.09 36.48 -5.51
CA GLN A 229 31.32 37.07 -6.04
C GLN A 229 31.07 37.95 -7.26
N ASP A 230 30.05 37.63 -8.10
CA ASP A 230 29.72 38.40 -9.30
C ASP A 230 29.12 39.78 -9.03
N ASN A 231 28.72 40.06 -7.77
CA ASN A 231 28.19 41.36 -7.37
C ASN A 231 29.23 42.36 -6.84
N LYS A 232 30.52 42.06 -6.89
CA LYS A 232 31.53 42.92 -6.23
C LYS A 232 32.40 43.76 -7.17
N TYR A 233 32.32 43.62 -8.52
CA TYR A 233 33.09 44.45 -9.46
C TYR A 233 32.24 44.78 -10.70
N PRO A 234 31.82 46.07 -10.87
CA PRO A 234 31.32 46.56 -12.15
C PRO A 234 32.52 46.90 -13.02
N TYR A 235 32.97 46.00 -13.90
CA TYR A 235 33.89 46.35 -14.96
C TYR A 235 33.07 46.72 -16.22
N ASN A 236 33.11 48.04 -16.51
CA ASN A 236 32.90 48.56 -17.87
C ASN A 236 34.00 48.01 -18.78
N LEU A 237 33.64 47.30 -19.83
CA LEU A 237 34.50 47.13 -20.97
C LEU A 237 33.66 47.27 -22.26
N GLN A 238 33.90 48.44 -22.92
CA GLN A 238 33.57 48.65 -24.29
C GLN A 238 34.46 47.82 -25.22
N ASN A 239 33.77 47.22 -26.24
CA ASN A 239 34.28 46.89 -27.57
C ASN A 239 35.67 46.30 -27.77
N SER A 240 35.70 45.06 -28.30
CA SER A 240 36.36 44.77 -29.58
C SER A 240 35.89 43.41 -30.10
N ASN A 241 35.47 43.44 -31.38
CA ASN A 241 35.33 42.26 -32.26
C ASN A 241 36.61 41.45 -32.27
N ASP A 242 36.49 40.11 -32.19
CA ASP A 242 37.09 39.25 -33.20
C ASP A 242 36.61 37.82 -33.05
N SER A 243 36.30 37.26 -34.18
CA SER A 243 35.96 35.90 -34.47
C SER A 243 37.12 34.94 -34.16
N LEU A 244 36.80 33.65 -33.79
CA LEU A 244 37.34 32.42 -34.38
C LEU A 244 36.90 31.18 -33.63
N LEU A 245 36.06 30.46 -34.27
CA LEU A 245 36.07 29.03 -34.63
C LEU A 245 36.95 28.06 -33.82
N SER A 246 36.28 26.97 -33.46
CA SER A 246 36.55 25.54 -33.67
C SER A 246 37.11 24.69 -32.54
N ILE A 247 36.36 23.61 -32.32
CA ILE A 247 36.76 22.18 -32.29
C ILE A 247 37.48 21.72 -31.00
N PHE A 248 36.84 20.98 -30.18
CA PHE A 248 36.65 19.51 -30.09
C PHE A 248 35.62 19.21 -29.01
#